data_3ad4b088de9662612de8aa71b89f9f35
#
_entry.id   3ad4b088de9662612de8aa71b89f9f35
#
_cell.length_a   1.000
_cell.length_b   1.000
_cell.length_c   1.000
_cell.angle_alpha   90.00
_cell.angle_beta   90.00
_cell.angle_gamma   90.00
#
_symmetry.space_group_name_H-M   'P 1'
#
loop_
_entity.id
_entity.type
_entity.pdbx_description
1 polymer ?
#
loop_
_entity_poly.entity_id
_entity_poly.type
_entity_poly.pdbx_seq_one_letter_code
_entity_poly.pdbx_strand_id
1 'polypeptide(L)'
;ASGMSHPHMAAGTSIVGDLLIQLYWRQGRLQLRLGQRDAALLAYQAAVESIERIRQDIPIEYEGNRSSFRDTLEPIYLGLAELLLEASERLQGAEHNEALKKVRSVVELIKQSEMQDYLGERCILDAESDVSGQTLPAGTAVLYPVILPGRLELVLEPATGIERRTSRITADGLRASSLEFARRLRSEPTAELPQSRQIYDWLIR
;
A
#
# COMPACT_ATOMS: atom_id res chain seq x y z
N ALA A 1 -32.52 -20.85 -32.52
CA ALA A 1 -31.38 -21.52 -31.87
C ALA A 1 -30.87 -20.63 -30.76
N SER A 2 -31.21 -20.97 -29.52
CA SER A 2 -30.91 -20.22 -28.31
C SER A 2 -29.50 -20.55 -27.84
N GLY A 3 -28.63 -19.56 -27.80
CA GLY A 3 -27.32 -19.66 -27.16
C GLY A 3 -27.48 -19.52 -25.65
N MET A 4 -27.32 -20.59 -24.90
CA MET A 4 -27.19 -20.56 -23.45
C MET A 4 -25.75 -20.17 -23.09
N SER A 5 -25.58 -18.91 -22.65
CA SER A 5 -24.35 -18.44 -22.05
C SER A 5 -24.23 -19.02 -20.64
N HIS A 6 -23.11 -19.67 -20.34
CA HIS A 6 -22.84 -20.26 -19.04
C HIS A 6 -22.28 -19.23 -18.06
N PRO A 7 -22.98 -18.85 -16.97
CA PRO A 7 -22.44 -17.96 -15.94
C PRO A 7 -21.67 -18.70 -14.83
N HIS A 8 -21.40 -19.99 -14.95
CA HIS A 8 -20.86 -20.79 -13.84
C HIS A 8 -19.32 -20.85 -13.72
N MET A 9 -18.57 -20.34 -14.69
CA MET A 9 -17.10 -20.40 -14.62
C MET A 9 -16.47 -19.26 -13.81
N ALA A 10 -17.08 -18.07 -13.78
CA ALA A 10 -16.52 -16.91 -13.07
C ALA A 10 -16.53 -17.06 -11.54
N ALA A 11 -17.58 -17.63 -10.97
CA ALA A 11 -17.72 -17.82 -9.52
C ALA A 11 -16.69 -18.81 -8.94
N GLY A 12 -16.32 -19.85 -9.68
CA GLY A 12 -15.34 -20.85 -9.24
C GLY A 12 -13.91 -20.28 -9.16
N THR A 13 -13.54 -19.42 -10.09
CA THR A 13 -12.21 -18.81 -10.17
C THR A 13 -11.97 -17.81 -9.02
N SER A 14 -13.00 -17.06 -8.64
CA SER A 14 -12.97 -16.11 -7.53
C SER A 14 -12.77 -16.81 -6.19
N ILE A 15 -13.48 -17.90 -5.91
CA ILE A 15 -13.36 -18.64 -4.64
C ILE A 15 -11.97 -19.26 -4.48
N VAL A 16 -11.40 -19.84 -5.53
CA VAL A 16 -10.05 -20.43 -5.50
C VAL A 16 -9.00 -19.35 -5.30
N GLY A 17 -9.16 -18.18 -5.94
CA GLY A 17 -8.28 -17.04 -5.79
C GLY A 17 -8.25 -16.53 -4.36
N ASP A 18 -9.42 -16.36 -3.73
CA ASP A 18 -9.53 -15.90 -2.34
C ASP A 18 -8.89 -16.89 -1.35
N LEU A 19 -9.11 -18.19 -1.54
CA LEU A 19 -8.46 -19.21 -0.72
C LEU A 19 -6.93 -19.20 -0.83
N LEU A 20 -6.38 -18.96 -2.03
CA LEU A 20 -4.93 -18.85 -2.23
C LEU A 20 -4.35 -17.63 -1.53
N ILE A 21 -5.00 -16.47 -1.61
CA ILE A 21 -4.61 -15.25 -0.91
C ILE A 21 -4.52 -15.53 0.59
N GLN A 22 -5.59 -16.09 1.16
CA GLN A 22 -5.64 -16.41 2.60
C GLN A 22 -4.58 -17.44 3.00
N LEU A 23 -4.33 -18.45 2.15
CA LEU A 23 -3.31 -19.47 2.41
C LEU A 23 -1.90 -18.83 2.47
N TYR A 24 -1.52 -18.08 1.45
CA TYR A 24 -0.21 -17.44 1.39
C TYR A 24 -0.01 -16.42 2.50
N TRP A 25 -1.03 -15.61 2.80
CA TRP A 25 -0.97 -14.67 3.92
C TRP A 25 -0.76 -15.35 5.27
N ARG A 26 -1.53 -16.42 5.57
CA ARG A 26 -1.36 -17.20 6.79
C ARG A 26 -0.01 -17.88 6.86
N GLN A 27 0.48 -18.42 5.75
CA GLN A 27 1.82 -18.98 5.64
C GLN A 27 2.88 -17.91 5.96
N GLY A 28 2.81 -16.73 5.37
CA GLY A 28 3.74 -15.65 5.65
C GLY A 28 3.75 -15.23 7.14
N ARG A 29 2.56 -15.10 7.74
CA ARG A 29 2.44 -14.79 9.18
C ARG A 29 3.03 -15.89 10.07
N LEU A 30 2.87 -17.15 9.71
CA LEU A 30 3.49 -18.27 10.45
C LEU A 30 5.01 -18.22 10.35
N GLN A 31 5.54 -17.99 9.14
CA GLN A 31 6.98 -17.88 8.92
C GLN A 31 7.61 -16.71 9.67
N LEU A 32 6.91 -15.56 9.76
CA LEU A 32 7.34 -14.45 10.61
C LEU A 32 7.46 -14.85 12.08
N ARG A 33 6.49 -15.60 12.62
CA ARG A 33 6.55 -16.10 14.00
C ARG A 33 7.69 -17.08 14.23
N LEU A 34 8.09 -17.82 13.20
CA LEU A 34 9.24 -18.73 13.21
C LEU A 34 10.58 -18.05 12.95
N GLY A 35 10.59 -16.72 12.73
CA GLY A 35 11.79 -15.95 12.39
C GLY A 35 12.30 -16.15 10.96
N GLN A 36 11.54 -16.82 10.11
CA GLN A 36 11.90 -17.15 8.72
C GLN A 36 11.50 -16.01 7.77
N ARG A 37 12.21 -14.86 7.86
CA ARG A 37 11.82 -13.63 7.18
C ARG A 37 11.82 -13.74 5.65
N ASP A 38 12.82 -14.40 5.08
CA ASP A 38 12.92 -14.53 3.61
C ASP A 38 11.80 -15.43 3.05
N ALA A 39 11.45 -16.49 3.76
CA ALA A 39 10.30 -17.33 3.41
C ALA A 39 8.96 -16.58 3.59
N ALA A 40 8.86 -15.76 4.63
CA ALA A 40 7.69 -14.89 4.81
C ALA A 40 7.55 -13.88 3.67
N LEU A 41 8.66 -13.25 3.23
CA LEU A 41 8.66 -12.32 2.10
C LEU A 41 8.10 -12.99 0.84
N LEU A 42 8.56 -14.19 0.51
CA LEU A 42 8.05 -14.94 -0.66
C LEU A 42 6.56 -15.25 -0.53
N ALA A 43 6.09 -15.63 0.65
CA ALA A 43 4.67 -15.91 0.88
C ALA A 43 3.80 -14.65 0.75
N TYR A 44 4.24 -13.50 1.27
CA TYR A 44 3.53 -12.23 1.10
C TYR A 44 3.54 -11.76 -0.36
N GLN A 45 4.63 -11.94 -1.09
CA GLN A 45 4.68 -11.67 -2.53
C GLN A 45 3.65 -12.50 -3.29
N ALA A 46 3.60 -13.81 -3.03
CA ALA A 46 2.62 -14.72 -3.65
C ALA A 46 1.17 -14.32 -3.30
N ALA A 47 0.92 -13.83 -2.08
CA ALA A 47 -0.40 -13.32 -1.70
C ALA A 47 -0.78 -12.08 -2.51
N VAL A 48 0.11 -11.08 -2.60
CA VAL A 48 -0.14 -9.85 -3.38
C VAL A 48 -0.30 -10.16 -4.87
N GLU A 49 0.55 -11.01 -5.46
CA GLU A 49 0.40 -11.45 -6.85
C GLU A 49 -0.93 -12.15 -7.10
N SER A 50 -1.43 -12.90 -6.11
CA SER A 50 -2.75 -13.55 -6.21
C SER A 50 -3.88 -12.53 -6.14
N ILE A 51 -3.77 -11.50 -5.32
CA ILE A 51 -4.73 -10.39 -5.27
C ILE A 51 -4.76 -9.67 -6.62
N GLU A 52 -3.60 -9.25 -7.15
CA GLU A 52 -3.53 -8.51 -8.42
C GLU A 52 -4.10 -9.30 -9.60
N ARG A 53 -3.95 -10.63 -9.58
CA ARG A 53 -4.48 -11.50 -10.64
C ARG A 53 -6.00 -11.55 -10.69
N ILE A 54 -6.68 -11.43 -9.54
CA ILE A 54 -8.15 -11.51 -9.43
C ILE A 54 -8.79 -10.18 -9.04
N ARG A 55 -8.01 -9.10 -9.02
CA ARG A 55 -8.43 -7.79 -8.50
C ARG A 55 -9.71 -7.27 -9.12
N GLN A 56 -9.89 -7.46 -10.42
CA GLN A 56 -11.08 -7.02 -11.14
C GLN A 56 -12.34 -7.83 -10.78
N ASP A 57 -12.14 -9.03 -10.23
CA ASP A 57 -13.22 -9.95 -9.86
C ASP A 57 -13.54 -9.88 -8.35
N ILE A 58 -12.80 -9.12 -7.55
CA ILE A 58 -13.04 -8.98 -6.10
C ILE A 58 -14.19 -8.00 -5.89
N PRO A 59 -15.35 -8.45 -5.35
CA PRO A 59 -16.44 -7.56 -5.02
C PRO A 59 -16.01 -6.59 -3.91
N ILE A 60 -16.23 -5.31 -4.13
CA ILE A 60 -16.03 -4.29 -3.12
C ILE A 60 -17.32 -4.18 -2.30
N GLU A 61 -17.31 -4.75 -1.10
CA GLU A 61 -18.42 -4.67 -0.18
C GLU A 61 -18.17 -3.56 0.85
N TYR A 62 -19.19 -2.73 1.09
CA TYR A 62 -19.16 -1.69 2.10
C TYR A 62 -20.05 -2.12 3.28
N GLU A 63 -19.44 -2.53 4.39
CA GLU A 63 -20.12 -2.70 5.66
C GLU A 63 -19.75 -1.55 6.63
N GLY A 64 -20.75 -0.82 7.08
CA GLY A 64 -20.57 0.18 8.12
C GLY A 64 -19.58 1.31 7.79
N ASN A 65 -19.52 1.75 6.54
CA ASN A 65 -18.60 2.79 6.05
C ASN A 65 -17.10 2.36 6.03
N ARG A 66 -16.83 1.05 6.02
CA ARG A 66 -15.50 0.47 5.80
C ARG A 66 -15.53 -0.38 4.54
N SER A 67 -14.50 -0.25 3.73
CA SER A 67 -14.37 -1.09 2.55
C SER A 67 -13.70 -2.42 2.91
N SER A 68 -14.12 -3.47 2.24
CA SER A 68 -13.49 -4.80 2.36
C SER A 68 -12.00 -4.77 2.04
N PHE A 69 -11.57 -3.83 1.19
CA PHE A 69 -10.16 -3.62 0.87
C PHE A 69 -9.35 -3.27 2.13
N ARG A 70 -9.75 -2.25 2.90
CA ARG A 70 -8.99 -1.80 4.08
C ARG A 70 -8.87 -2.86 5.17
N ASP A 71 -9.94 -3.59 5.41
CA ASP A 71 -9.96 -4.55 6.52
C ASP A 71 -9.27 -5.87 6.14
N THR A 72 -9.23 -6.25 4.86
CA THR A 72 -8.79 -7.57 4.42
C THR A 72 -7.51 -7.54 3.58
N LEU A 73 -7.40 -6.65 2.63
CA LEU A 73 -6.30 -6.65 1.65
C LEU A 73 -5.15 -5.71 2.02
N GLU A 74 -5.45 -4.50 2.49
CA GLU A 74 -4.42 -3.52 2.88
C GLU A 74 -3.38 -4.09 3.86
N PRO A 75 -3.74 -4.89 4.89
CA PRO A 75 -2.75 -5.52 5.77
C PRO A 75 -1.77 -6.46 5.07
N ILE A 76 -2.17 -7.07 3.94
CA ILE A 76 -1.31 -7.96 3.16
C ILE A 76 -0.26 -7.12 2.41
N TYR A 77 -0.68 -6.04 1.76
CA TYR A 77 0.23 -5.12 1.08
C TYR A 77 1.20 -4.44 2.05
N LEU A 78 0.70 -3.94 3.19
CA LEU A 78 1.55 -3.32 4.21
C LEU A 78 2.54 -4.31 4.80
N GLY A 79 2.14 -5.57 5.01
CA GLY A 79 3.06 -6.63 5.45
C GLY A 79 4.15 -6.92 4.42
N LEU A 80 3.83 -6.91 3.12
CA LEU A 80 4.84 -7.02 2.06
C LEU A 80 5.78 -5.82 2.06
N ALA A 81 5.24 -4.59 2.14
CA ALA A 81 6.05 -3.38 2.18
C ALA A 81 7.02 -3.39 3.38
N GLU A 82 6.55 -3.80 4.57
CA GLU A 82 7.39 -3.91 5.76
C GLU A 82 8.54 -4.91 5.58
N LEU A 83 8.27 -6.10 5.04
CA LEU A 83 9.29 -7.11 4.77
C LEU A 83 10.31 -6.66 3.72
N LEU A 84 9.88 -5.95 2.69
CA LEU A 84 10.78 -5.36 1.68
C LEU A 84 11.66 -4.27 2.29
N LEU A 85 11.10 -3.42 3.16
CA LEU A 85 11.86 -2.41 3.90
C LEU A 85 12.91 -3.06 4.81
N GLU A 86 12.56 -4.10 5.55
CA GLU A 86 13.50 -4.86 6.37
C GLU A 86 14.59 -5.56 5.53
N ALA A 87 14.23 -6.11 4.39
CA ALA A 87 15.18 -6.70 3.45
C ALA A 87 16.15 -5.64 2.92
N SER A 88 15.66 -4.44 2.59
CA SER A 88 16.49 -3.33 2.09
C SER A 88 17.59 -2.90 3.06
N GLU A 89 17.38 -3.04 4.37
CA GLU A 89 18.38 -2.69 5.39
C GLU A 89 19.64 -3.57 5.34
N ARG A 90 19.51 -4.77 4.78
CA ARG A 90 20.62 -5.74 4.62
C ARG A 90 21.35 -5.61 3.29
N LEU A 91 20.84 -4.79 2.39
CA LEU A 91 21.32 -4.59 1.02
C LEU A 91 22.05 -3.26 0.89
N GLN A 92 22.89 -3.12 -0.14
CA GLN A 92 23.64 -1.89 -0.42
C GLN A 92 23.61 -1.56 -1.92
N GLY A 93 23.85 -0.31 -2.25
CA GLY A 93 23.97 0.14 -3.63
C GLY A 93 22.72 -0.15 -4.47
N ALA A 94 22.92 -0.77 -5.63
CA ALA A 94 21.86 -1.03 -6.59
C ALA A 94 20.78 -1.98 -6.04
N GLU A 95 21.16 -3.00 -5.27
CA GLU A 95 20.20 -3.95 -4.68
C GLU A 95 19.30 -3.29 -3.64
N HIS A 96 19.86 -2.40 -2.82
CA HIS A 96 19.09 -1.58 -1.89
C HIS A 96 18.04 -0.73 -2.63
N ASN A 97 18.48 -0.03 -3.70
CA ASN A 97 17.59 0.80 -4.50
C ASN A 97 16.48 -0.02 -5.16
N GLU A 98 16.78 -1.20 -5.68
CA GLU A 98 15.76 -2.09 -6.26
C GLU A 98 14.74 -2.58 -5.21
N ALA A 99 15.18 -2.85 -3.98
CA ALA A 99 14.26 -3.18 -2.89
C ALA A 99 13.33 -2.00 -2.56
N LEU A 100 13.83 -0.77 -2.51
CA LEU A 100 13.01 0.42 -2.30
C LEU A 100 12.04 0.69 -3.46
N LYS A 101 12.43 0.44 -4.71
CA LYS A 101 11.52 0.52 -5.85
C LYS A 101 10.38 -0.48 -5.74
N LYS A 102 10.63 -1.70 -5.24
CA LYS A 102 9.58 -2.67 -4.96
C LYS A 102 8.62 -2.18 -3.86
N VAL A 103 9.15 -1.53 -2.80
CA VAL A 103 8.29 -0.88 -1.78
C VAL A 103 7.40 0.17 -2.42
N ARG A 104 7.96 1.06 -3.27
CA ARG A 104 7.19 2.06 -4.02
C ARG A 104 6.05 1.42 -4.80
N SER A 105 6.36 0.37 -5.58
CA SER A 105 5.35 -0.32 -6.39
C SER A 105 4.21 -0.88 -5.51
N VAL A 106 4.53 -1.43 -4.33
CA VAL A 106 3.49 -1.89 -3.39
C VAL A 106 2.62 -0.73 -2.89
N VAL A 107 3.20 0.44 -2.60
CA VAL A 107 2.44 1.63 -2.19
C VAL A 107 1.53 2.12 -3.32
N GLU A 108 1.99 2.07 -4.56
CA GLU A 108 1.18 2.41 -5.74
C GLU A 108 0.00 1.46 -5.90
N LEU A 109 0.19 0.14 -5.68
CA LEU A 109 -0.90 -0.83 -5.67
C LEU A 109 -1.94 -0.54 -4.58
N ILE A 110 -1.51 -0.15 -3.37
CA ILE A 110 -2.41 0.27 -2.30
C ILE A 110 -3.25 1.49 -2.75
N LYS A 111 -2.60 2.54 -3.26
CA LYS A 111 -3.28 3.75 -3.73
C LYS A 111 -4.26 3.47 -4.87
N GLN A 112 -3.85 2.63 -5.81
CA GLN A 112 -4.71 2.24 -6.92
C GLN A 112 -5.95 1.48 -6.42
N SER A 113 -5.79 0.60 -5.44
CA SER A 113 -6.90 -0.12 -4.82
C SER A 113 -7.82 0.80 -4.02
N GLU A 114 -7.27 1.77 -3.29
CA GLU A 114 -8.06 2.81 -2.60
C GLU A 114 -8.86 3.68 -3.57
N MET A 115 -8.26 4.05 -4.71
CA MET A 115 -8.96 4.83 -5.74
C MET A 115 -10.10 4.03 -6.39
N GLN A 116 -9.86 2.77 -6.71
CA GLN A 116 -10.92 1.89 -7.24
C GLN A 116 -12.06 1.72 -6.23
N ASP A 117 -11.71 1.54 -4.95
CA ASP A 117 -12.65 1.48 -3.86
C ASP A 117 -13.51 2.76 -3.74
N TYR A 118 -12.89 3.93 -3.85
CA TYR A 118 -13.56 5.21 -3.74
C TYR A 118 -14.42 5.57 -4.95
N LEU A 119 -13.96 5.26 -6.16
CA LEU A 119 -14.62 5.65 -7.42
C LEU A 119 -15.64 4.62 -7.90
N GLY A 120 -15.63 3.40 -7.35
CA GLY A 120 -16.41 2.27 -7.80
C GLY A 120 -15.99 1.79 -9.19
N GLU A 121 -16.73 0.80 -9.74
CA GLU A 121 -16.42 0.16 -11.03
C GLU A 121 -16.41 1.10 -12.26
N ARG A 122 -16.76 2.37 -12.09
CA ARG A 122 -16.91 3.33 -13.20
C ARG A 122 -15.61 3.96 -13.69
N CYS A 123 -14.52 3.81 -12.95
CA CYS A 123 -13.21 4.28 -13.38
C CYS A 123 -12.21 3.13 -13.39
N ILE A 124 -12.21 2.37 -14.49
CA ILE A 124 -11.02 1.60 -14.85
C ILE A 124 -9.98 2.65 -15.24
N LEU A 125 -9.17 3.04 -14.27
CA LEU A 125 -7.94 3.75 -14.60
C LEU A 125 -7.08 2.70 -15.31
N ASP A 126 -6.88 2.89 -16.61
CA ASP A 126 -5.89 2.11 -17.35
C ASP A 126 -4.57 2.25 -16.58
N ALA A 127 -4.20 1.19 -15.89
CA ALA A 127 -3.03 1.14 -15.00
C ALA A 127 -1.70 1.18 -15.77
N GLU A 128 -1.76 1.44 -17.08
CA GLU A 128 -0.61 1.62 -17.95
C GLU A 128 0.08 2.99 -17.80
N SER A 129 -0.43 3.89 -16.97
CA SER A 129 0.34 5.08 -16.59
C SER A 129 1.37 4.72 -15.53
N ASP A 130 2.29 3.83 -15.88
CA ASP A 130 3.49 3.60 -15.09
C ASP A 130 4.28 4.91 -15.00
N VAL A 131 4.08 5.64 -13.90
CA VAL A 131 4.81 6.88 -13.60
C VAL A 131 6.31 6.60 -13.49
N SER A 132 6.70 5.34 -13.31
CA SER A 132 8.09 4.88 -13.18
C SER A 132 8.94 5.18 -14.43
N GLY A 133 8.34 5.47 -15.58
CA GLY A 133 9.03 5.90 -16.80
C GLY A 133 9.08 7.41 -17.04
N GLN A 134 8.38 8.22 -16.26
CA GLN A 134 8.38 9.67 -16.45
C GLN A 134 9.59 10.29 -15.77
N THR A 135 10.39 11.02 -16.54
CA THR A 135 11.51 11.81 -16.01
C THR A 135 10.94 12.96 -15.18
N LEU A 136 11.14 12.93 -13.87
CA LEU A 136 10.72 14.01 -12.99
C LEU A 136 11.43 15.31 -13.36
N PRO A 137 10.73 16.46 -13.34
CA PRO A 137 11.38 17.75 -13.51
C PRO A 137 12.48 17.96 -12.46
N ALA A 138 13.54 18.68 -12.84
CA ALA A 138 14.60 19.03 -11.91
C ALA A 138 14.03 19.74 -10.66
N GLY A 139 14.49 19.34 -9.48
CA GLY A 139 14.02 19.87 -8.19
C GLY A 139 12.68 19.30 -7.72
N THR A 140 12.13 18.31 -8.41
CA THR A 140 10.93 17.59 -8.00
C THR A 140 11.30 16.25 -7.36
N ALA A 141 10.53 15.83 -6.38
CA ALA A 141 10.61 14.49 -5.79
C ALA A 141 9.20 13.97 -5.49
N VAL A 142 9.02 12.66 -5.57
CA VAL A 142 7.79 12.00 -5.15
C VAL A 142 8.01 11.39 -3.76
N LEU A 143 7.06 11.60 -2.86
CA LEU A 143 7.08 11.05 -1.51
C LEU A 143 6.03 9.96 -1.37
N TYR A 144 6.46 8.78 -0.97
CA TYR A 144 5.61 7.61 -0.72
C TYR A 144 5.61 7.28 0.78
N PRO A 145 4.61 7.73 1.54
CA PRO A 145 4.48 7.38 2.95
C PRO A 145 3.95 5.96 3.11
N VAL A 146 4.63 5.15 3.92
CA VAL A 146 4.20 3.82 4.34
C VAL A 146 3.89 3.87 5.82
N ILE A 147 2.61 3.87 6.17
CA ILE A 147 2.15 3.98 7.55
C ILE A 147 2.10 2.59 8.16
N LEU A 148 3.12 2.24 8.93
CA LEU A 148 3.19 0.98 9.67
C LEU A 148 2.67 1.17 11.11
N PRO A 149 2.22 0.12 11.80
CA PRO A 149 1.66 0.26 13.15
C PRO A 149 2.56 1.01 14.13
N GLY A 150 3.86 0.74 14.12
CA GLY A 150 4.84 1.29 15.07
C GLY A 150 5.70 2.45 14.54
N ARG A 151 5.65 2.75 13.25
CA ARG A 151 6.48 3.77 12.62
C ARG A 151 5.93 4.23 11.28
N LEU A 152 6.39 5.39 10.83
CA LEU A 152 6.16 5.88 9.48
C LEU A 152 7.45 5.73 8.67
N GLU A 153 7.39 5.06 7.56
CA GLU A 153 8.46 4.98 6.58
C GLU A 153 8.16 5.91 5.41
N LEU A 154 9.17 6.63 4.98
CA LEU A 154 9.08 7.58 3.88
C LEU A 154 10.04 7.12 2.79
N VAL A 155 9.50 6.71 1.66
CA VAL A 155 10.29 6.46 0.46
C VAL A 155 10.21 7.71 -0.40
N LEU A 156 11.36 8.32 -0.65
CA LEU A 156 11.51 9.55 -1.42
C LEU A 156 12.20 9.22 -2.73
N GLU A 157 11.60 9.61 -3.84
CA GLU A 157 12.14 9.41 -5.19
C GLU A 157 12.39 10.77 -5.85
N PRO A 158 13.59 11.38 -5.66
CA PRO A 158 14.04 12.50 -6.46
C PRO A 158 14.45 12.03 -7.87
N ALA A 159 14.64 12.96 -8.79
CA ALA A 159 15.11 12.64 -10.15
C ALA A 159 16.45 11.87 -10.20
N THR A 160 17.21 11.87 -9.12
CA THR A 160 18.56 11.29 -9.03
C THR A 160 18.64 9.93 -8.35
N GLY A 161 17.52 9.37 -7.88
CA GLY A 161 17.56 8.07 -7.19
C GLY A 161 16.34 7.81 -6.31
N ILE A 162 16.52 6.95 -5.33
CA ILE A 162 15.49 6.61 -4.34
C ILE A 162 16.11 6.53 -2.96
N GLU A 163 15.46 7.11 -1.96
CA GLU A 163 15.94 7.20 -0.60
C GLU A 163 14.85 6.75 0.38
N ARG A 164 15.27 6.36 1.58
CA ARG A 164 14.37 5.98 2.67
C ARG A 164 14.66 6.82 3.91
N ARG A 165 13.61 7.23 4.61
CA ARG A 165 13.67 7.84 5.94
C ARG A 165 12.63 7.20 6.85
N THR A 166 12.95 7.11 8.14
CA THR A 166 12.05 6.54 9.15
C THR A 166 11.69 7.61 10.17
N SER A 167 10.40 7.82 10.39
CA SER A 167 9.87 8.68 11.45
C SER A 167 9.24 7.81 12.54
N ARG A 168 9.63 8.04 13.80
CA ARG A 168 9.16 7.25 14.96
C ARG A 168 7.79 7.74 15.45
N ILE A 169 6.81 7.69 14.56
CA ILE A 169 5.41 7.98 14.90
C ILE A 169 4.56 6.76 14.62
N THR A 170 3.69 6.40 15.55
CA THR A 170 2.73 5.30 15.35
C THR A 170 1.62 5.70 14.39
N ALA A 171 1.00 4.73 13.73
CA ALA A 171 -0.15 4.95 12.86
C ALA A 171 -1.28 5.71 13.59
N ASP A 172 -1.58 5.34 14.83
CA ASP A 172 -2.62 6.00 15.63
C ASP A 172 -2.23 7.44 16.00
N GLY A 173 -0.97 7.67 16.34
CA GLY A 173 -0.45 9.02 16.64
C GLY A 173 -0.53 9.95 15.42
N LEU A 174 -0.12 9.46 14.24
CA LEU A 174 -0.22 10.20 12.99
C LEU A 174 -1.68 10.49 12.64
N ARG A 175 -2.56 9.49 12.75
CA ARG A 175 -4.00 9.65 12.48
C ARG A 175 -4.63 10.68 13.42
N ALA A 176 -4.37 10.59 14.73
CA ALA A 176 -4.92 11.53 15.71
C ALA A 176 -4.50 12.97 15.42
N SER A 177 -3.20 13.20 15.13
CA SER A 177 -2.66 14.53 14.82
C SER A 177 -3.22 15.07 13.50
N SER A 178 -3.37 14.23 12.48
CA SER A 178 -3.92 14.63 11.18
C SER A 178 -5.40 14.99 11.28
N LEU A 179 -6.19 14.23 12.03
CA LEU A 179 -7.62 14.53 12.27
C LEU A 179 -7.79 15.82 13.05
N GLU A 180 -7.01 16.04 14.10
CA GLU A 180 -7.03 17.28 14.89
C GLU A 180 -6.62 18.49 14.04
N PHE A 181 -5.56 18.34 13.23
CA PHE A 181 -5.15 19.36 12.27
C PHE A 181 -6.27 19.71 11.28
N ALA A 182 -6.88 18.71 10.65
CA ALA A 182 -7.98 18.91 9.72
C ALA A 182 -9.22 19.53 10.37
N ARG A 183 -9.51 19.20 11.63
CA ARG A 183 -10.59 19.81 12.42
C ARG A 183 -10.32 21.29 12.66
N ARG A 184 -9.12 21.64 13.12
CA ARG A 184 -8.74 23.02 13.42
C ARG A 184 -8.68 23.90 12.17
N LEU A 185 -8.16 23.40 11.05
CA LEU A 185 -8.18 24.12 9.78
C LEU A 185 -9.58 24.56 9.36
N ARG A 186 -10.61 23.77 9.70
CA ARG A 186 -12.00 24.13 9.39
C ARG A 186 -12.59 25.15 10.35
N SER A 187 -12.17 25.15 11.61
CA SER A 187 -12.71 26.05 12.65
C SER A 187 -11.90 27.35 12.79
N GLU A 188 -10.59 27.33 12.52
CA GLU A 188 -9.66 28.42 12.77
C GLU A 188 -8.64 28.54 11.63
N PRO A 189 -9.07 28.90 10.40
CA PRO A 189 -8.22 28.81 9.21
C PRO A 189 -7.03 29.78 9.21
N THR A 190 -7.02 30.80 10.07
CA THR A 190 -5.96 31.81 10.17
C THR A 190 -5.01 31.59 11.36
N ALA A 191 -5.27 30.62 12.22
CA ALA A 191 -4.45 30.36 13.41
C ALA A 191 -3.14 29.62 13.03
N GLU A 192 -2.04 29.97 13.71
CA GLU A 192 -0.85 29.09 13.72
C GLU A 192 -1.22 27.78 14.37
N LEU A 193 -1.09 26.67 13.62
CA LEU A 193 -1.45 25.36 14.09
C LEU A 193 -0.18 24.56 14.45
N PRO A 194 0.10 24.32 15.73
CA PRO A 194 1.27 23.53 16.15
C PRO A 194 1.36 22.16 15.48
N GLN A 195 0.19 21.57 15.17
CA GLN A 195 0.08 20.30 14.47
C GLN A 195 0.65 20.34 13.06
N SER A 196 0.56 21.48 12.36
CA SER A 196 1.15 21.61 11.01
C SER A 196 2.66 21.46 11.05
N ARG A 197 3.32 22.08 12.02
CA ARG A 197 4.76 21.95 12.23
C ARG A 197 5.15 20.53 12.61
N GLN A 198 4.39 19.91 13.49
CA GLN A 198 4.63 18.53 13.93
C GLN A 198 4.48 17.53 12.76
N ILE A 199 3.43 17.66 11.95
CA ILE A 199 3.24 16.82 10.76
C ILE A 199 4.35 17.07 9.74
N TYR A 200 4.73 18.32 9.54
CA TYR A 200 5.86 18.69 8.67
C TYR A 200 7.17 18.02 9.13
N ASP A 201 7.46 18.06 10.43
CA ASP A 201 8.69 17.46 10.99
C ASP A 201 8.70 15.93 10.80
N TRP A 202 7.54 15.28 10.83
CA TRP A 202 7.44 13.83 10.59
C TRP A 202 7.57 13.44 9.11
N LEU A 203 7.10 14.28 8.20
CA LEU A 203 7.04 13.97 6.76
C LEU A 203 8.24 14.48 5.97
N ILE A 204 8.85 15.59 6.39
CA ILE A 204 9.82 16.31 5.57
C ILE A 204 11.20 16.39 6.24
N ARG A 205 11.27 16.44 7.56
CA ARG A 205 12.50 16.57 8.33
C ARG A 205 13.04 15.25 8.86
#